data_6037b856a4ea50c5d21420998d24033f
#
_entry.id   6037b856a4ea50c5d21420998d24033f
#
_cell.length_a   1.000
_cell.length_b   1.000
_cell.length_c   1.000
_cell.angle_alpha   90.00
_cell.angle_beta   90.00
_cell.angle_gamma   90.00
#
_symmetry.space_group_name_H-M   'P 1'
#
loop_
_entity.id
_entity.type
_entity.pdbx_description
1 polymer ?
#
loop_
_entity_poly.entity_id
_entity_poly.type
_entity_poly.pdbx_seq_one_letter_code
_entity_poly.pdbx_strand_id
1 'polypeptide(L)'
;MIIREASPNDAAFLTQIAHEAKRHWGYPEHWIKHWQDDLTITPDFVAANQVYVAERDGDFLGFYALVIRKDKAELEHMWVAPQHIGTGVGKELFVHAMQNAAMQNVSEVGISSDPNAEGFYKKMGAFQIGEVSSETPDKVAGNPRKIPRLKVNLNSPG
;
A
#
# COMPACT_ATOMS: atom_id res chain seq x y z
N MET A 1 -11.94 9.20 13.37
CA MET A 1 -11.57 8.34 12.21
C MET A 1 -11.82 6.89 12.57
N ILE A 2 -12.41 6.17 11.65
CA ILE A 2 -12.72 4.75 11.79
C ILE A 2 -11.97 4.00 10.69
N ILE A 3 -11.33 2.87 11.04
CA ILE A 3 -10.78 1.95 10.04
C ILE A 3 -11.71 0.73 10.01
N ARG A 4 -12.30 0.48 8.85
CA ARG A 4 -13.24 -0.63 8.65
C ARG A 4 -12.86 -1.49 7.47
N GLU A 5 -13.36 -2.72 7.46
CA GLU A 5 -13.21 -3.59 6.30
C GLU A 5 -13.90 -2.96 5.09
N ALA A 6 -13.20 -2.95 3.96
CA ALA A 6 -13.77 -2.47 2.70
C ALA A 6 -14.73 -3.50 2.12
N SER A 7 -15.76 -3.03 1.44
CA SER A 7 -16.66 -3.90 0.68
C SER A 7 -16.33 -3.81 -0.81
N PRO A 8 -16.73 -4.81 -1.63
CA PRO A 8 -16.52 -4.74 -3.09
C PRO A 8 -17.06 -3.46 -3.72
N ASN A 9 -18.13 -2.88 -3.15
CA ASN A 9 -18.71 -1.63 -3.65
C ASN A 9 -17.81 -0.41 -3.44
N ASP A 10 -16.81 -0.50 -2.58
CA ASP A 10 -15.85 0.58 -2.35
C ASP A 10 -14.74 0.63 -3.41
N ALA A 11 -14.61 -0.38 -4.25
CA ALA A 11 -13.46 -0.56 -5.14
C ALA A 11 -13.15 0.66 -6.02
N ALA A 12 -14.18 1.30 -6.58
CA ALA A 12 -13.97 2.48 -7.44
C ALA A 12 -13.40 3.67 -6.66
N PHE A 13 -13.84 3.88 -5.43
CA PHE A 13 -13.30 4.94 -4.56
C PHE A 13 -11.85 4.65 -4.17
N LEU A 14 -11.53 3.40 -3.89
CA LEU A 14 -10.16 3.00 -3.55
C LEU A 14 -9.22 3.20 -4.73
N THR A 15 -9.66 2.86 -5.93
CA THR A 15 -8.92 3.10 -7.17
C THR A 15 -8.64 4.59 -7.35
N GLN A 16 -9.62 5.44 -7.11
CA GLN A 16 -9.46 6.89 -7.21
C GLN A 16 -8.38 7.38 -6.24
N ILE A 17 -8.40 6.92 -4.99
CA ILE A 17 -7.40 7.30 -3.99
C ILE A 17 -6.00 6.86 -4.43
N ALA A 18 -5.84 5.64 -4.93
CA ALA A 18 -4.55 5.14 -5.39
C ALA A 18 -3.98 6.00 -6.52
N HIS A 19 -4.81 6.37 -7.49
CA HIS A 19 -4.40 7.24 -8.60
C HIS A 19 -4.01 8.63 -8.12
N GLU A 20 -4.84 9.26 -7.28
CA GLU A 20 -4.57 10.60 -6.76
C GLU A 20 -3.30 10.63 -5.92
N ALA A 21 -3.11 9.63 -5.06
CA ALA A 21 -1.92 9.54 -4.22
C ALA A 21 -0.65 9.35 -5.07
N LYS A 22 -0.71 8.53 -6.10
CA LYS A 22 0.42 8.31 -7.00
C LYS A 22 0.77 9.60 -7.77
N ARG A 23 -0.25 10.33 -8.25
CA ARG A 23 -0.05 11.62 -8.93
C ARG A 23 0.58 12.66 -8.03
N HIS A 24 0.26 12.63 -6.74
CA HIS A 24 0.79 13.59 -5.76
C HIS A 24 2.32 13.62 -5.74
N TRP A 25 2.97 12.50 -6.04
CA TRP A 25 4.43 12.43 -6.06
C TRP A 25 5.06 13.07 -7.30
N GLY A 26 4.25 13.57 -8.24
CA GLY A 26 4.74 14.31 -9.41
C GLY A 26 5.21 13.45 -10.57
N TYR A 27 4.84 12.18 -10.61
CA TYR A 27 5.16 11.33 -11.76
C TYR A 27 4.44 11.82 -13.02
N PRO A 28 5.09 11.69 -14.21
CA PRO A 28 4.44 12.05 -15.47
C PRO A 28 3.13 11.27 -15.69
N GLU A 29 2.12 11.91 -16.30
CA GLU A 29 0.82 11.27 -16.52
C GLU A 29 0.92 10.01 -17.37
N HIS A 30 1.85 9.93 -18.34
CA HIS A 30 2.01 8.71 -19.12
C HIS A 30 2.57 7.55 -18.29
N TRP A 31 3.28 7.83 -17.19
CA TRP A 31 3.69 6.80 -16.23
C TRP A 31 2.49 6.33 -15.42
N ILE A 32 1.66 7.27 -14.94
CA ILE A 32 0.43 6.93 -14.18
C ILE A 32 -0.48 6.05 -15.05
N LYS A 33 -0.63 6.40 -16.32
CA LYS A 33 -1.41 5.61 -17.27
C LYS A 33 -0.83 4.21 -17.48
N HIS A 34 0.49 4.10 -17.55
CA HIS A 34 1.18 2.81 -17.65
C HIS A 34 0.92 1.92 -16.42
N TRP A 35 0.84 2.52 -15.24
CA TRP A 35 0.56 1.81 -14.00
C TRP A 35 -0.94 1.66 -13.70
N GLN A 36 -1.81 2.03 -14.62
CA GLN A 36 -3.26 2.05 -14.39
C GLN A 36 -3.79 0.72 -13.84
N ASP A 37 -3.35 -0.40 -14.41
CA ASP A 37 -3.82 -1.72 -13.96
C ASP A 37 -3.31 -2.03 -12.56
N ASP A 38 -2.07 -1.67 -12.25
CA ASP A 38 -1.48 -1.87 -10.91
C ASP A 38 -2.18 -1.02 -9.85
N LEU A 39 -2.72 0.13 -10.24
CA LEU A 39 -3.42 1.07 -9.37
C LEU A 39 -4.92 0.83 -9.31
N THR A 40 -5.43 -0.13 -10.07
CA THR A 40 -6.86 -0.45 -10.10
C THR A 40 -7.19 -1.50 -9.05
N ILE A 41 -8.12 -1.13 -8.16
CA ILE A 41 -8.66 -2.04 -7.14
C ILE A 41 -9.98 -2.56 -7.69
N THR A 42 -10.08 -3.88 -7.88
CA THR A 42 -11.31 -4.51 -8.39
C THR A 42 -12.19 -4.98 -7.24
N PRO A 43 -13.51 -5.12 -7.48
CA PRO A 43 -14.39 -5.73 -6.47
C PRO A 43 -13.94 -7.13 -6.06
N ASP A 44 -13.48 -7.94 -7.00
CA ASP A 44 -12.99 -9.29 -6.71
C ASP A 44 -11.75 -9.28 -5.83
N PHE A 45 -10.84 -8.33 -6.05
CA PHE A 45 -9.65 -8.16 -5.23
C PHE A 45 -10.04 -7.83 -3.78
N VAL A 46 -11.00 -6.93 -3.60
CA VAL A 46 -11.50 -6.55 -2.25
C VAL A 46 -12.11 -7.77 -1.55
N ALA A 47 -12.90 -8.55 -2.27
CA ALA A 47 -13.56 -9.74 -1.70
C ALA A 47 -12.54 -10.83 -1.30
N ALA A 48 -11.43 -10.95 -2.04
CA ALA A 48 -10.47 -12.03 -1.86
C ALA A 48 -9.35 -11.73 -0.86
N ASN A 49 -9.17 -10.48 -0.45
CA ASN A 49 -8.03 -10.06 0.35
C ASN A 49 -8.43 -9.23 1.56
N GLN A 50 -7.45 -8.90 2.40
CA GLN A 50 -7.65 -8.08 3.59
C GLN A 50 -7.52 -6.61 3.21
N VAL A 51 -8.64 -5.97 2.88
CA VAL A 51 -8.68 -4.57 2.46
C VAL A 51 -9.46 -3.76 3.49
N TYR A 52 -8.84 -2.70 4.00
CA TYR A 52 -9.41 -1.84 5.04
C TYR A 52 -9.29 -0.38 4.63
N VAL A 53 -10.35 0.37 4.92
CA VAL A 53 -10.42 1.79 4.58
C VAL A 53 -10.57 2.63 5.84
N ALA A 54 -9.83 3.74 5.88
CA ALA A 54 -9.98 4.76 6.91
C ALA A 54 -11.00 5.79 6.42
N GLU A 55 -12.03 6.06 7.23
CA GLU A 55 -13.03 7.06 6.89
C GLU A 55 -13.35 7.96 8.07
N ARG A 56 -13.82 9.15 7.76
CA ARG A 56 -14.32 10.13 8.73
C ARG A 56 -15.51 10.86 8.10
N ASP A 57 -16.66 10.80 8.78
CA ASP A 57 -17.87 11.50 8.34
C ASP A 57 -18.26 11.19 6.88
N GLY A 58 -18.04 9.93 6.46
CA GLY A 58 -18.34 9.49 5.10
C GLY A 58 -17.25 9.74 4.07
N ASP A 59 -16.18 10.46 4.43
CA ASP A 59 -15.04 10.69 3.54
C ASP A 59 -13.99 9.60 3.69
N PHE A 60 -13.51 9.07 2.56
CA PHE A 60 -12.42 8.10 2.56
C PHE A 60 -11.09 8.83 2.64
N LEU A 61 -10.31 8.51 3.66
CA LEU A 61 -9.03 9.17 3.94
C LEU A 61 -7.83 8.40 3.39
N GLY A 62 -7.96 7.10 3.25
CA GLY A 62 -6.91 6.22 2.78
C GLY A 62 -7.32 4.76 2.95
N PHE A 63 -6.48 3.86 2.49
CA PHE A 63 -6.73 2.42 2.63
C PHE A 63 -5.45 1.62 2.54
N TYR A 64 -5.53 0.35 2.97
CA TYR A 64 -4.47 -0.62 2.72
C TYR A 64 -5.06 -1.93 2.23
N ALA A 65 -4.21 -2.74 1.60
CA ALA A 65 -4.56 -4.09 1.19
C ALA A 65 -3.41 -5.04 1.52
N LEU A 66 -3.73 -6.10 2.25
CA LEU A 66 -2.83 -7.21 2.54
C LEU A 66 -3.23 -8.42 1.73
N VAL A 67 -2.27 -9.00 1.04
CA VAL A 67 -2.43 -10.29 0.37
C VAL A 67 -1.69 -11.33 1.19
N ILE A 68 -2.43 -12.26 1.77
CA ILE A 68 -1.87 -13.27 2.68
C ILE A 68 -1.69 -14.58 1.95
N ARG A 69 -0.49 -15.16 2.06
CA ARG A 69 -0.16 -16.46 1.51
C ARG A 69 0.55 -17.28 2.58
N LYS A 70 -0.16 -18.25 3.18
CA LYS A 70 0.32 -19.06 4.29
C LYS A 70 0.66 -18.18 5.50
N ASP A 71 1.91 -18.16 5.94
CA ASP A 71 2.37 -17.39 7.10
C ASP A 71 3.04 -16.06 6.72
N LYS A 72 2.94 -15.67 5.45
CA LYS A 72 3.51 -14.43 4.93
C LYS A 72 2.45 -13.57 4.29
N ALA A 73 2.66 -12.26 4.30
CA ALA A 73 1.78 -11.31 3.65
C ALA A 73 2.57 -10.29 2.85
N GLU A 74 1.90 -9.72 1.87
CA GLU A 74 2.39 -8.60 1.09
C GLU A 74 1.48 -7.41 1.36
N LEU A 75 2.05 -6.26 1.75
CA LEU A 75 1.31 -5.01 1.80
C LEU A 75 1.24 -4.47 0.37
N GLU A 76 0.23 -4.92 -0.35
CA GLU A 76 0.09 -4.69 -1.78
C GLU A 76 -0.26 -3.25 -2.09
N HIS A 77 -1.08 -2.63 -1.23
CA HIS A 77 -1.49 -1.24 -1.34
C HIS A 77 -1.48 -0.58 0.03
N MET A 78 -1.00 0.65 0.05
CA MET A 78 -1.15 1.56 1.16
C MET A 78 -1.13 2.98 0.61
N TRP A 79 -2.29 3.62 0.60
CA TRP A 79 -2.46 4.92 0.00
C TRP A 79 -3.24 5.83 0.94
N VAL A 80 -2.78 7.07 1.05
CA VAL A 80 -3.47 8.14 1.79
C VAL A 80 -3.89 9.19 0.76
N ALA A 81 -5.15 9.62 0.84
CA ALA A 81 -5.63 10.71 -0.01
C ALA A 81 -4.73 11.94 0.18
N PRO A 82 -4.32 12.64 -0.90
CA PRO A 82 -3.32 13.71 -0.80
C PRO A 82 -3.65 14.79 0.24
N GLN A 83 -4.92 15.15 0.37
CA GLN A 83 -5.36 16.18 1.33
C GLN A 83 -5.22 15.73 2.79
N HIS A 84 -4.97 14.46 3.04
CA HIS A 84 -4.84 13.90 4.40
C HIS A 84 -3.42 13.41 4.71
N ILE A 85 -2.47 13.63 3.82
CA ILE A 85 -1.06 13.31 4.07
C ILE A 85 -0.54 14.18 5.22
N GLY A 86 0.23 13.57 6.12
CA GLY A 86 0.79 14.28 7.27
C GLY A 86 -0.16 14.45 8.45
N THR A 87 -1.34 13.82 8.41
CA THR A 87 -2.34 13.92 9.49
C THR A 87 -2.40 12.69 10.40
N GLY A 88 -1.51 11.72 10.20
CA GLY A 88 -1.47 10.49 11.00
C GLY A 88 -2.30 9.34 10.44
N VAL A 89 -3.02 9.54 9.33
CA VAL A 89 -3.84 8.50 8.70
C VAL A 89 -2.96 7.31 8.27
N GLY A 90 -1.84 7.60 7.61
CA GLY A 90 -0.92 6.55 7.15
C GLY A 90 -0.37 5.72 8.30
N LYS A 91 0.02 6.38 9.38
CA LYS A 91 0.53 5.69 10.58
C LYS A 91 -0.54 4.75 11.16
N GLU A 92 -1.76 5.21 11.30
CA GLU A 92 -2.84 4.39 11.87
C GLU A 92 -3.22 3.23 10.96
N LEU A 93 -3.25 3.45 9.65
CA LEU A 93 -3.47 2.38 8.68
C LEU A 93 -2.37 1.32 8.77
N PHE A 94 -1.11 1.76 8.84
CA PHE A 94 0.02 0.83 8.94
C PHE A 94 -0.03 0.00 10.22
N VAL A 95 -0.27 0.64 11.36
CA VAL A 95 -0.40 -0.06 12.65
C VAL A 95 -1.54 -1.09 12.58
N HIS A 96 -2.69 -0.69 12.03
CA HIS A 96 -3.83 -1.59 11.87
C HIS A 96 -3.48 -2.77 10.95
N ALA A 97 -2.78 -2.52 9.85
CA ALA A 97 -2.36 -3.58 8.93
C ALA A 97 -1.45 -4.60 9.61
N MET A 98 -0.48 -4.13 10.41
CA MET A 98 0.45 -5.02 11.11
C MET A 98 -0.27 -5.82 12.20
N GLN A 99 -1.19 -5.20 12.93
CA GLN A 99 -2.01 -5.91 13.92
C GLN A 99 -2.91 -6.95 13.26
N ASN A 100 -3.54 -6.60 12.16
CA ASN A 100 -4.37 -7.53 11.40
C ASN A 100 -3.55 -8.73 10.90
N ALA A 101 -2.38 -8.48 10.33
CA ALA A 101 -1.49 -9.53 9.86
C ALA A 101 -1.10 -10.48 11.01
N ALA A 102 -0.73 -9.92 12.17
CA ALA A 102 -0.38 -10.72 13.34
C ALA A 102 -1.56 -11.59 13.81
N MET A 103 -2.78 -11.05 13.80
CA MET A 103 -3.98 -11.79 14.16
C MET A 103 -4.30 -12.90 13.16
N GLN A 104 -3.83 -12.82 11.92
CA GLN A 104 -3.97 -13.83 10.89
C GLN A 104 -2.81 -14.84 10.91
N ASN A 105 -1.98 -14.82 11.95
CA ASN A 105 -0.81 -15.69 12.11
C ASN A 105 0.27 -15.49 11.04
N VAL A 106 0.38 -14.28 10.53
CA VAL A 106 1.43 -13.89 9.59
C VAL A 106 2.71 -13.59 10.37
N SER A 107 3.84 -14.14 9.93
CA SER A 107 5.14 -13.95 10.57
C SER A 107 5.93 -12.77 10.00
N GLU A 108 5.68 -12.41 8.74
CA GLU A 108 6.37 -11.28 8.11
C GLU A 108 5.51 -10.66 7.03
N VAL A 109 5.67 -9.34 6.84
CA VAL A 109 5.01 -8.57 5.80
C VAL A 109 6.06 -7.97 4.88
N GLY A 110 5.97 -8.25 3.59
CA GLY A 110 6.82 -7.68 2.57
C GLY A 110 6.19 -6.42 1.97
N ILE A 111 7.03 -5.48 1.56
CA ILE A 111 6.60 -4.22 0.97
C ILE A 111 7.53 -3.89 -0.20
N SER A 112 6.96 -3.74 -1.41
CA SER A 112 7.68 -3.13 -2.52
C SER A 112 7.34 -1.65 -2.49
N SER A 113 8.26 -0.84 -1.98
CA SER A 113 7.96 0.54 -1.62
C SER A 113 8.19 1.50 -2.77
N ASP A 114 7.25 2.43 -2.98
CA ASP A 114 7.57 3.63 -3.73
C ASP A 114 8.74 4.33 -3.02
N PRO A 115 9.77 4.82 -3.77
CA PRO A 115 10.89 5.51 -3.14
C PRO A 115 10.47 6.68 -2.25
N ASN A 116 9.37 7.34 -2.58
CA ASN A 116 8.84 8.45 -1.78
C ASN A 116 8.28 8.01 -0.44
N ALA A 117 7.92 6.74 -0.28
CA ALA A 117 7.33 6.19 0.94
C ALA A 117 8.35 5.42 1.79
N GLU A 118 9.55 5.18 1.29
CA GLU A 118 10.56 4.38 1.98
C GLU A 118 10.85 4.89 3.40
N GLY A 119 11.03 6.20 3.54
CA GLY A 119 11.31 6.82 4.84
C GLY A 119 10.18 6.59 5.84
N PHE A 120 8.93 6.65 5.39
CA PHE A 120 7.78 6.37 6.22
C PHE A 120 7.81 4.94 6.75
N TYR A 121 7.99 3.96 5.86
CA TYR A 121 7.99 2.56 6.26
C TYR A 121 9.15 2.22 7.20
N LYS A 122 10.34 2.77 6.95
CA LYS A 122 11.50 2.58 7.84
C LYS A 122 11.23 3.14 9.23
N LYS A 123 10.60 4.31 9.30
CA LYS A 123 10.21 4.93 10.57
C LYS A 123 9.23 4.07 11.34
N MET A 124 8.39 3.32 10.63
CA MET A 124 7.40 2.41 11.21
C MET A 124 7.97 1.03 11.57
N GLY A 125 9.26 0.80 11.36
CA GLY A 125 9.92 -0.44 11.76
C GLY A 125 10.27 -1.39 10.63
N ALA A 126 9.99 -1.04 9.37
CA ALA A 126 10.40 -1.83 8.23
C ALA A 126 11.90 -1.66 7.95
N PHE A 127 12.53 -2.68 7.39
CA PHE A 127 13.92 -2.61 7.00
C PHE A 127 14.10 -3.13 5.57
N GLN A 128 15.11 -2.60 4.89
CA GLN A 128 15.36 -2.96 3.50
C GLN A 128 16.04 -4.32 3.40
N ILE A 129 15.51 -5.18 2.51
CA ILE A 129 16.06 -6.50 2.24
C ILE A 129 16.58 -6.65 0.81
N GLY A 130 16.38 -5.62 -0.01
CA GLY A 130 16.82 -5.66 -1.41
C GLY A 130 16.15 -4.59 -2.24
N GLU A 131 16.14 -4.84 -3.53
CA GLU A 131 15.47 -3.99 -4.51
C GLU A 131 14.71 -4.85 -5.50
N VAL A 132 13.66 -4.29 -6.11
CA VAL A 132 12.92 -4.93 -7.20
C VAL A 132 12.82 -3.96 -8.37
N SER A 133 12.71 -4.51 -9.58
CA SER A 133 12.53 -3.70 -10.78
C SER A 133 11.11 -3.20 -10.87
N SER A 134 10.95 -1.92 -11.24
CA SER A 134 9.66 -1.30 -11.52
C SER A 134 9.71 -0.77 -12.94
N GLU A 135 8.85 -1.28 -13.80
CA GLU A 135 8.84 -0.84 -15.18
C GLU A 135 8.21 0.54 -15.34
N THR A 136 8.80 1.35 -16.21
CA THR A 136 8.28 2.63 -16.62
C THR A 136 8.26 2.70 -18.16
N PRO A 137 7.40 3.54 -18.76
CA PRO A 137 7.37 3.69 -20.21
C PRO A 137 8.67 4.24 -20.78
N ASP A 138 9.40 5.03 -19.99
CA ASP A 138 10.63 5.71 -20.41
C ASP A 138 11.83 4.82 -20.06
N LYS A 139 12.02 3.76 -20.83
CA LYS A 139 13.14 2.85 -20.61
C LYS A 139 14.45 3.55 -21.02
N VAL A 140 15.29 3.79 -20.03
CA VAL A 140 16.70 4.09 -20.31
C VAL A 140 17.40 2.74 -20.47
N ALA A 141 18.00 2.51 -21.64
CA ALA A 141 18.68 1.25 -21.96
C ALA A 141 19.72 0.93 -20.87
N GLY A 142 19.60 -0.26 -20.26
CA GLY A 142 20.52 -0.74 -19.26
C GLY A 142 20.26 -0.30 -17.81
N ASN A 143 19.27 0.55 -17.57
CA ASN A 143 18.91 1.01 -16.21
C ASN A 143 17.41 0.93 -15.95
N PRO A 144 16.87 -0.25 -15.61
CA PRO A 144 15.49 -0.33 -15.17
C PRO A 144 15.34 0.45 -13.86
N ARG A 145 14.17 1.10 -13.67
CA ARG A 145 13.85 1.72 -12.39
C ARG A 145 13.84 0.65 -11.31
N LYS A 146 14.53 0.89 -10.21
CA LYS A 146 14.53 0.00 -9.05
C LYS A 146 13.86 0.68 -7.88
N ILE A 147 13.08 -0.08 -7.13
CA ILE A 147 12.45 0.39 -5.91
C ILE A 147 12.88 -0.48 -4.74
N PRO A 148 12.91 0.09 -3.52
CA PRO A 148 13.34 -0.68 -2.35
C PRO A 148 12.34 -1.78 -2.00
N ARG A 149 12.88 -2.93 -1.65
CA ARG A 149 12.11 -4.03 -1.09
C ARG A 149 12.31 -4.05 0.41
N LEU A 150 11.23 -3.92 1.18
CA LEU A 150 11.27 -3.83 2.64
C LEU A 150 10.52 -4.99 3.26
N LYS A 151 10.77 -5.22 4.55
CA LYS A 151 10.10 -6.26 5.32
C LYS A 151 9.86 -5.78 6.75
N VAL A 152 8.74 -6.24 7.33
CA VAL A 152 8.46 -6.13 8.75
C VAL A 152 8.35 -7.54 9.32
N ASN A 153 9.07 -7.82 10.39
CA ASN A 153 8.93 -9.06 11.14
C ASN A 153 7.85 -8.90 12.21
N LEU A 154 6.91 -9.83 12.24
CA LEU A 154 5.79 -9.83 13.19
C LEU A 154 5.95 -10.92 14.23
N ASN A 155 7.17 -11.27 14.59
CA ASN A 155 7.39 -12.28 15.60
C ASN A 155 6.79 -11.83 16.91
N SER A 156 5.66 -12.44 17.26
CA SER A 156 5.20 -12.36 18.64
C SER A 156 6.32 -12.87 19.51
N PRO A 157 6.77 -12.11 20.49
CA PRO A 157 7.50 -12.72 21.58
C PRO A 157 6.57 -13.79 22.16
N GLY A 158 6.98 -15.00 22.05
CA GLY A 158 6.24 -16.21 22.41
C GLY A 158 5.54 -16.12 23.73
#